data_893ac4ddcac347735f4bedba51bfb55d
#
_entry.id   893ac4ddcac347735f4bedba51bfb55d
#
_cell.length_a   1.000
_cell.length_b   1.000
_cell.length_c   1.000
_cell.angle_alpha   90.00
_cell.angle_beta   90.00
_cell.angle_gamma   90.00
#
_symmetry.space_group_name_H-M   'P 1'
#
loop_
_entity.id
_entity.type
_entity.pdbx_description
1 polymer ?
#
loop_
_entity_poly.entity_id
_entity_poly.type
_entity_poly.pdbx_seq_one_letter_code
_entity_poly.pdbx_strand_id
1 'polypeptide(L)'
;MASKDTGKGWVCEWIRENFPMNAQILDVGACDGKWRRMLFDYPNMEAVEAWKPNCENIRHLYRWIYCGEMVNFDWDWYDLIIFGDVIEHMTVEDAKQVLRHAYWKCSDMIVAVPFLWKQGPLDGNPYEEHIQDDLTPEIMKERYPMLEVLHEAGSKYCYYHKRKPKTL
;
A
#
# COMPACT_ATOMS: atom_id res chain seq x y z
N MET A 1 8.67 13.29 -0.62
CA MET A 1 7.82 13.75 0.54
C MET A 1 7.07 12.53 0.99
N ALA A 2 7.28 12.08 2.22
CA ALA A 2 6.53 10.95 2.74
C ALA A 2 5.03 11.19 2.56
N SER A 3 4.28 10.14 2.29
CA SER A 3 2.83 10.20 2.06
C SER A 3 2.11 11.02 3.13
N LYS A 4 1.03 11.69 2.76
CA LYS A 4 0.25 12.52 3.70
C LYS A 4 -0.33 11.67 4.83
N ASP A 5 -0.48 12.25 6.02
CA ASP A 5 -1.09 11.57 7.18
C ASP A 5 -2.61 11.52 7.12
N THR A 6 -3.19 12.02 6.02
CA THR A 6 -4.64 12.14 5.82
C THR A 6 -5.32 10.79 5.97
N GLY A 7 -6.10 10.60 7.03
CA GLY A 7 -6.86 9.37 7.30
C GLY A 7 -6.05 8.18 7.85
N LYS A 8 -4.72 8.21 7.86
CA LYS A 8 -3.89 7.07 8.33
C LYS A 8 -4.19 6.65 9.77
N GLY A 9 -4.45 7.61 10.66
CA GLY A 9 -4.81 7.31 12.05
C GLY A 9 -6.07 6.47 12.14
N TRP A 10 -7.12 6.83 11.42
CA TRP A 10 -8.36 6.05 11.35
C TRP A 10 -8.12 4.63 10.82
N VAL A 11 -7.31 4.50 9.76
CA VAL A 11 -6.98 3.19 9.17
C VAL A 11 -6.18 2.33 10.15
N CYS A 12 -5.25 2.92 10.90
CA CYS A 12 -4.52 2.18 11.93
C CYS A 12 -5.44 1.65 13.04
N GLU A 13 -6.45 2.43 13.46
CA GLU A 13 -7.44 1.96 14.42
C GLU A 13 -8.29 0.84 13.83
N TRP A 14 -8.75 0.99 12.59
CA TRP A 14 -9.46 -0.06 11.88
C TRP A 14 -8.63 -1.37 11.78
N ILE A 15 -7.32 -1.27 11.52
CA ILE A 15 -6.42 -2.43 11.51
C ILE A 15 -6.41 -3.10 12.89
N ARG A 16 -6.29 -2.34 13.98
CA ARG A 16 -6.27 -2.89 15.35
C ARG A 16 -7.56 -3.57 15.75
N GLU A 17 -8.70 -3.11 15.22
CA GLU A 17 -10.01 -3.71 15.47
C GLU A 17 -10.24 -5.01 14.67
N ASN A 18 -9.59 -5.15 13.50
CA ASN A 18 -9.87 -6.24 12.56
C ASN A 18 -8.77 -7.30 12.49
N PHE A 19 -7.56 -7.01 12.96
CA PHE A 19 -6.42 -7.94 12.92
C PHE A 19 -5.76 -8.10 14.29
N PRO A 20 -5.41 -9.33 14.69
CA PRO A 20 -4.70 -9.57 15.94
C PRO A 20 -3.26 -9.01 15.86
N MET A 21 -2.68 -8.62 16.99
CA MET A 21 -1.33 -8.03 17.06
C MET A 21 -0.21 -8.93 16.50
N ASN A 22 -0.43 -10.23 16.41
CA ASN A 22 0.51 -11.17 15.80
C ASN A 22 0.28 -11.38 14.30
N ALA A 23 -0.61 -10.62 13.66
CA ALA A 23 -0.86 -10.70 12.22
C ALA A 23 0.43 -10.50 11.41
N GLN A 24 0.53 -11.25 10.31
CA GLN A 24 1.58 -11.10 9.32
C GLN A 24 1.18 -9.97 8.38
N ILE A 25 1.92 -8.86 8.41
CA ILE A 25 1.60 -7.67 7.62
C ILE A 25 2.74 -7.38 6.64
N LEU A 26 2.39 -7.14 5.37
CA LEU A 26 3.33 -6.65 4.36
C LEU A 26 3.06 -5.17 4.06
N ASP A 27 4.08 -4.34 4.23
CA ASP A 27 4.09 -2.92 3.86
C ASP A 27 4.78 -2.76 2.51
N VAL A 28 4.00 -2.46 1.48
CA VAL A 28 4.49 -2.35 0.10
C VAL A 28 4.75 -0.89 -0.22
N GLY A 29 5.95 -0.59 -0.75
CA GLY A 29 6.41 0.78 -0.95
C GLY A 29 6.67 1.47 0.38
N ALA A 30 7.43 0.82 1.26
CA ALA A 30 7.57 1.21 2.66
C ALA A 30 8.20 2.61 2.87
N CYS A 31 8.91 3.15 1.87
CA CYS A 31 9.52 4.48 1.82
C CYS A 31 10.31 4.81 3.10
N ASP A 32 9.79 5.69 3.97
CA ASP A 32 10.41 6.05 5.24
C ASP A 32 9.97 5.16 6.43
N GLY A 33 9.14 4.14 6.19
CA GLY A 33 8.60 3.25 7.22
C GLY A 33 7.46 3.85 8.04
N LYS A 34 6.67 4.75 7.47
CA LYS A 34 5.59 5.43 8.17
C LYS A 34 4.55 4.45 8.74
N TRP A 35 4.06 3.50 7.94
CA TRP A 35 3.11 2.50 8.43
C TRP A 35 3.68 1.68 9.57
N ARG A 36 4.94 1.28 9.49
CA ARG A 36 5.61 0.53 10.57
C ARG A 36 5.69 1.32 11.87
N ARG A 37 5.95 2.63 11.79
CA ARG A 37 5.98 3.48 13.00
C ARG A 37 4.59 3.68 13.60
N MET A 38 3.55 3.78 12.78
CA MET A 38 2.17 3.93 13.24
C MET A 38 1.59 2.62 13.80
N LEU A 39 2.02 1.47 13.25
CA LEU A 39 1.64 0.13 13.67
C LEU A 39 2.78 -0.54 14.46
N PHE A 40 3.41 0.21 15.38
CA PHE A 40 4.57 -0.26 16.15
C PHE A 40 4.28 -1.49 17.01
N ASP A 41 3.01 -1.69 17.34
CA ASP A 41 2.46 -2.80 18.11
C ASP A 41 2.34 -4.12 17.30
N TYR A 42 2.57 -4.09 15.99
CA TYR A 42 2.58 -5.29 15.14
C TYR A 42 4.03 -5.77 14.88
N PRO A 43 4.54 -6.79 15.61
CA PRO A 43 5.94 -7.21 15.47
C PRO A 43 6.25 -7.94 14.16
N ASN A 44 5.25 -8.51 13.51
CA ASN A 44 5.42 -9.33 12.31
C ASN A 44 5.17 -8.52 11.02
N MET A 45 5.73 -7.31 10.95
CA MET A 45 5.69 -6.52 9.72
C MET A 45 6.94 -6.76 8.89
N GLU A 46 6.72 -7.02 7.61
CA GLU A 46 7.72 -7.12 6.54
C GLU A 46 7.49 -6.01 5.52
N ALA A 47 8.47 -5.74 4.68
CA ALA A 47 8.36 -4.67 3.69
C ALA A 47 8.89 -5.05 2.31
N VAL A 48 8.32 -4.42 1.30
CA VAL A 48 8.87 -4.32 -0.07
C VAL A 48 9.18 -2.87 -0.34
N GLU A 49 10.40 -2.57 -0.80
CA GLU A 49 10.84 -1.22 -1.15
C GLU A 49 11.76 -1.27 -2.36
N ALA A 50 11.46 -0.48 -3.39
CA ALA A 50 12.22 -0.50 -4.63
C ALA A 50 13.52 0.31 -4.54
N TRP A 51 13.49 1.46 -3.83
CA TRP A 51 14.62 2.35 -3.78
C TRP A 51 15.61 1.97 -2.68
N LYS A 52 16.80 1.55 -3.10
CA LYS A 52 17.84 1.02 -2.20
C LYS A 52 18.19 1.92 -1.01
N PRO A 53 18.32 3.26 -1.14
CA PRO A 53 18.55 4.13 0.02
C PRO A 53 17.47 4.04 1.09
N ASN A 54 16.19 3.93 0.69
CA ASN A 54 15.09 3.73 1.63
C ASN A 54 15.24 2.39 2.35
N CYS A 55 15.53 1.29 1.61
CA CYS A 55 15.75 -0.03 2.21
C CYS A 55 16.80 0.03 3.33
N GLU A 56 17.92 0.70 3.08
CA GLU A 56 19.01 0.84 4.05
C GLU A 56 18.56 1.61 5.30
N ASN A 57 17.81 2.70 5.11
CA ASN A 57 17.35 3.55 6.19
C ASN A 57 16.31 2.88 7.11
N ILE A 58 15.43 2.04 6.56
CA ILE A 58 14.30 1.44 7.32
C ILE A 58 14.54 0.00 7.74
N ARG A 59 15.66 -0.64 7.35
CA ARG A 59 15.97 -2.05 7.64
C ARG A 59 15.79 -2.43 9.13
N HIS A 60 16.11 -1.53 10.03
CA HIS A 60 15.99 -1.75 11.46
C HIS A 60 14.55 -1.71 12.01
N LEU A 61 13.59 -1.29 11.20
CA LEU A 61 12.17 -1.16 11.61
C LEU A 61 11.38 -2.46 11.37
N TYR A 62 11.73 -3.21 10.31
CA TYR A 62 10.97 -4.37 9.85
C TYR A 62 11.66 -5.67 10.22
N ARG A 63 10.86 -6.74 10.35
CA ARG A 63 11.36 -8.08 10.53
C ARG A 63 12.22 -8.53 9.34
N TRP A 64 11.78 -8.17 8.14
CA TRP A 64 12.46 -8.46 6.89
C TRP A 64 12.07 -7.42 5.82
N ILE A 65 12.98 -7.17 4.86
CA ILE A 65 12.75 -6.26 3.72
C ILE A 65 13.23 -6.92 2.44
N TYR A 66 12.34 -6.99 1.47
CA TYR A 66 12.71 -7.20 0.08
C TYR A 66 13.07 -5.84 -0.56
N CYS A 67 14.33 -5.70 -0.96
CA CYS A 67 14.80 -4.50 -1.64
C CYS A 67 14.79 -4.73 -3.15
N GLY A 68 13.74 -4.29 -3.80
CA GLY A 68 13.50 -4.48 -5.23
C GLY A 68 12.06 -4.13 -5.61
N GLU A 69 11.80 -4.18 -6.91
CA GLU A 69 10.48 -3.91 -7.45
C GLU A 69 9.48 -5.03 -7.12
N MET A 70 8.29 -4.66 -6.68
CA MET A 70 7.27 -5.60 -6.23
C MET A 70 6.72 -6.50 -7.33
N VAL A 71 6.86 -6.15 -8.59
CA VAL A 71 6.50 -7.01 -9.73
C VAL A 71 7.32 -8.31 -9.78
N ASN A 72 8.51 -8.30 -9.16
CA ASN A 72 9.42 -9.44 -9.05
C ASN A 72 9.39 -10.09 -7.66
N PHE A 73 8.50 -9.64 -6.77
CA PHE A 73 8.40 -10.15 -5.41
C PHE A 73 7.76 -11.54 -5.39
N ASP A 74 8.35 -12.46 -4.63
CA ASP A 74 7.79 -13.80 -4.41
C ASP A 74 6.82 -13.77 -3.22
N TRP A 75 5.53 -13.86 -3.51
CA TRP A 75 4.44 -13.61 -2.59
C TRP A 75 4.16 -14.81 -1.68
N ASP A 76 4.47 -14.65 -0.39
CA ASP A 76 3.94 -15.50 0.65
C ASP A 76 2.49 -15.12 1.02
N TRP A 77 1.91 -15.79 2.01
CA TRP A 77 0.60 -15.44 2.54
C TRP A 77 0.74 -14.43 3.68
N TYR A 78 -0.12 -13.39 3.65
CA TYR A 78 -0.21 -12.36 4.68
C TYR A 78 -1.64 -12.25 5.22
N ASP A 79 -1.80 -11.85 6.48
CA ASP A 79 -3.11 -11.47 7.01
C ASP A 79 -3.57 -10.15 6.42
N LEU A 80 -2.63 -9.21 6.25
CA LEU A 80 -2.87 -7.90 5.66
C LEU A 80 -1.72 -7.47 4.76
N ILE A 81 -2.04 -6.89 3.59
CA ILE A 81 -1.09 -6.21 2.73
C ILE A 81 -1.48 -4.74 2.62
N ILE A 82 -0.53 -3.82 2.83
CA ILE A 82 -0.75 -2.37 2.76
C ILE A 82 0.00 -1.82 1.54
N PHE A 83 -0.73 -1.20 0.63
CA PHE A 83 -0.22 -0.38 -0.48
C PHE A 83 -0.49 1.08 -0.13
N GLY A 84 0.45 1.72 0.53
CA GLY A 84 0.29 3.08 1.04
C GLY A 84 0.89 4.13 0.11
N ASP A 85 0.12 4.68 -0.83
CA ASP A 85 0.59 5.59 -1.88
C ASP A 85 1.64 4.88 -2.78
N VAL A 86 1.20 3.86 -3.51
CA VAL A 86 2.08 2.99 -4.29
C VAL A 86 1.60 2.82 -5.73
N ILE A 87 0.32 2.49 -5.93
CA ILE A 87 -0.15 2.08 -7.25
C ILE A 87 -0.16 3.23 -8.26
N GLU A 88 -0.22 4.46 -7.81
CA GLU A 88 -0.09 5.67 -8.64
C GLU A 88 1.31 5.82 -9.27
N HIS A 89 2.33 5.20 -8.67
CA HIS A 89 3.71 5.18 -9.18
C HIS A 89 3.97 4.06 -10.20
N MET A 90 2.97 3.22 -10.46
CA MET A 90 3.09 2.07 -11.36
C MET A 90 2.34 2.30 -12.67
N THR A 91 2.70 1.56 -13.72
CA THR A 91 1.82 1.45 -14.89
C THR A 91 0.50 0.77 -14.48
N VAL A 92 -0.57 1.01 -15.24
CA VAL A 92 -1.89 0.37 -14.96
C VAL A 92 -1.77 -1.16 -15.02
N GLU A 93 -0.97 -1.67 -15.95
CA GLU A 93 -0.73 -3.11 -16.15
C GLU A 93 -0.02 -3.72 -14.97
N ASP A 94 1.08 -3.10 -14.51
CA ASP A 94 1.85 -3.58 -13.36
C ASP A 94 1.01 -3.53 -12.07
N ALA A 95 0.31 -2.42 -11.84
CA ALA A 95 -0.59 -2.27 -10.70
C ALA A 95 -1.69 -3.35 -10.69
N LYS A 96 -2.31 -3.64 -11.84
CA LYS A 96 -3.30 -4.73 -11.98
C LYS A 96 -2.69 -6.10 -11.69
N GLN A 97 -1.48 -6.36 -12.19
CA GLN A 97 -0.78 -7.62 -11.94
C GLN A 97 -0.48 -7.79 -10.45
N VAL A 98 0.12 -6.79 -9.83
CA VAL A 98 0.51 -6.81 -8.41
C VAL A 98 -0.70 -6.93 -7.50
N LEU A 99 -1.74 -6.12 -7.70
CA LEU A 99 -2.97 -6.20 -6.91
C LEU A 99 -3.69 -7.53 -7.07
N ARG A 100 -3.65 -8.16 -8.26
CA ARG A 100 -4.21 -9.49 -8.48
C ARG A 100 -3.43 -10.56 -7.71
N HIS A 101 -2.09 -10.50 -7.69
CA HIS A 101 -1.28 -11.42 -6.90
C HIS A 101 -1.57 -11.23 -5.40
N ALA A 102 -1.55 -9.99 -4.92
CA ALA A 102 -1.86 -9.67 -3.53
C ALA A 102 -3.26 -10.16 -3.12
N TYR A 103 -4.26 -10.01 -4.01
CA TYR A 103 -5.64 -10.44 -3.76
C TYR A 103 -5.73 -11.92 -3.34
N TRP A 104 -4.94 -12.79 -3.95
CA TRP A 104 -4.92 -14.23 -3.68
C TRP A 104 -3.92 -14.65 -2.60
N LYS A 105 -3.12 -13.70 -2.08
CA LYS A 105 -2.07 -13.93 -1.10
C LYS A 105 -2.32 -13.25 0.25
N CYS A 106 -3.53 -12.74 0.48
CA CYS A 106 -3.88 -12.12 1.75
C CYS A 106 -5.33 -12.36 2.17
N SER A 107 -5.59 -12.22 3.47
CA SER A 107 -6.96 -12.16 4.01
C SER A 107 -7.63 -10.86 3.60
N ASP A 108 -6.93 -9.73 3.75
CA ASP A 108 -7.36 -8.41 3.26
C ASP A 108 -6.17 -7.58 2.76
N MET A 109 -6.46 -6.52 2.00
CA MET A 109 -5.46 -5.53 1.60
C MET A 109 -6.02 -4.13 1.75
N ILE A 110 -5.14 -3.18 2.06
CA ILE A 110 -5.45 -1.75 2.05
C ILE A 110 -4.68 -1.12 0.89
N VAL A 111 -5.37 -0.32 0.08
CA VAL A 111 -4.78 0.47 -1.00
C VAL A 111 -5.14 1.92 -0.77
N ALA A 112 -4.15 2.75 -0.50
CA ALA A 112 -4.31 4.19 -0.32
C ALA A 112 -3.83 4.93 -1.56
N VAL A 113 -4.61 5.89 -2.03
CA VAL A 113 -4.25 6.68 -3.21
C VAL A 113 -4.68 8.14 -3.10
N PRO A 114 -3.86 9.08 -3.59
CA PRO A 114 -4.28 10.44 -3.84
C PRO A 114 -5.07 10.51 -5.16
N PHE A 115 -5.99 11.49 -5.26
CA PHE A 115 -6.72 11.76 -6.49
C PHE A 115 -6.21 13.01 -7.20
N LEU A 116 -6.06 12.92 -8.53
CA LEU A 116 -5.68 14.01 -9.44
C LEU A 116 -4.40 14.73 -8.94
N TRP A 117 -3.39 13.93 -8.59
CA TRP A 117 -2.15 14.43 -8.00
C TRP A 117 -0.95 14.19 -8.92
N LYS A 118 -0.44 15.27 -9.52
CA LYS A 118 0.80 15.22 -10.33
C LYS A 118 2.03 15.33 -9.45
N GLN A 119 2.95 14.41 -9.62
CA GLN A 119 4.24 14.40 -8.96
C GLN A 119 5.30 13.84 -9.89
N GLY A 120 6.41 14.53 -10.01
CA GLY A 120 7.62 14.01 -10.65
C GLY A 120 8.54 13.29 -9.66
N PRO A 121 9.71 12.82 -10.11
CA PRO A 121 10.72 12.24 -9.23
C PRO A 121 11.06 13.19 -8.07
N LEU A 122 11.20 12.66 -6.86
CA LEU A 122 11.54 13.44 -5.67
C LEU A 122 12.87 12.97 -5.08
N ASP A 123 13.70 13.95 -4.67
CA ASP A 123 14.96 13.71 -3.96
C ASP A 123 15.89 12.68 -4.64
N GLY A 124 15.85 12.62 -5.98
CA GLY A 124 16.62 11.66 -6.78
C GLY A 124 16.03 10.24 -6.82
N ASN A 125 14.88 10.01 -6.20
CA ASN A 125 14.15 8.75 -6.27
C ASN A 125 13.23 8.71 -7.51
N PRO A 126 13.53 7.90 -8.53
CA PRO A 126 12.71 7.81 -9.74
C PRO A 126 11.35 7.13 -9.47
N TYR A 127 11.25 6.33 -8.41
CA TYR A 127 10.00 5.62 -8.05
C TYR A 127 8.94 6.54 -7.41
N GLU A 128 9.26 7.81 -7.15
CA GLU A 128 8.30 8.80 -6.61
C GLU A 128 7.47 9.50 -7.70
N GLU A 129 7.72 9.23 -8.97
CA GLU A 129 6.92 9.80 -10.07
C GLU A 129 5.53 9.17 -10.12
N HIS A 130 4.48 10.00 -10.20
CA HIS A 130 3.11 9.54 -10.41
C HIS A 130 2.87 9.25 -11.89
N ILE A 131 2.79 7.99 -12.25
CA ILE A 131 2.48 7.52 -13.61
C ILE A 131 0.96 7.53 -13.82
N GLN A 132 0.16 7.26 -12.77
CA GLN A 132 -1.30 7.37 -12.78
C GLN A 132 -1.72 8.63 -12.01
N ASP A 133 -1.46 9.79 -12.56
CA ASP A 133 -1.82 11.10 -11.97
C ASP A 133 -3.31 11.47 -12.20
N ASP A 134 -4.03 10.62 -12.91
CA ASP A 134 -5.43 10.77 -13.31
C ASP A 134 -6.44 10.05 -12.39
N LEU A 135 -5.96 9.41 -11.31
CA LEU A 135 -6.85 8.64 -10.44
C LEU A 135 -8.00 9.46 -9.88
N THR A 136 -9.20 8.91 -9.98
CA THR A 136 -10.46 9.37 -9.38
C THR A 136 -11.22 8.17 -8.82
N PRO A 137 -12.28 8.35 -8.01
CA PRO A 137 -13.13 7.24 -7.58
C PRO A 137 -13.67 6.40 -8.73
N GLU A 138 -14.06 7.05 -9.85
CA GLU A 138 -14.59 6.37 -11.04
C GLU A 138 -13.51 5.54 -11.72
N ILE A 139 -12.31 6.10 -11.90
CA ILE A 139 -11.18 5.43 -12.52
C ILE A 139 -10.70 4.27 -11.64
N MET A 140 -10.67 4.43 -10.32
CA MET A 140 -10.36 3.34 -9.39
C MET A 140 -11.34 2.17 -9.53
N LYS A 141 -12.63 2.47 -9.60
CA LYS A 141 -13.68 1.45 -9.80
C LYS A 141 -13.54 0.72 -11.15
N GLU A 142 -13.16 1.44 -12.21
CA GLU A 142 -12.96 0.89 -13.55
C GLU A 142 -11.69 0.03 -13.61
N ARG A 143 -10.55 0.59 -13.18
CA ARG A 143 -9.24 -0.07 -13.28
C ARG A 143 -9.08 -1.23 -12.29
N TYR A 144 -9.63 -1.08 -11.07
CA TYR A 144 -9.40 -1.98 -9.93
C TYR A 144 -10.71 -2.47 -9.30
N PRO A 145 -11.59 -3.17 -10.04
CA PRO A 145 -12.93 -3.57 -9.58
C PRO A 145 -12.91 -4.59 -8.42
N MET A 146 -11.73 -5.15 -8.10
CA MET A 146 -11.54 -6.01 -6.93
C MET A 146 -11.43 -5.24 -5.61
N LEU A 147 -11.39 -3.92 -5.67
CA LEU A 147 -11.33 -3.04 -4.51
C LEU A 147 -12.69 -2.40 -4.24
N GLU A 148 -12.96 -2.10 -2.99
CA GLU A 148 -14.11 -1.29 -2.55
C GLU A 148 -13.65 -0.24 -1.55
N VAL A 149 -14.39 0.85 -1.43
CA VAL A 149 -14.03 1.96 -0.54
C VAL A 149 -14.07 1.49 0.91
N LEU A 150 -12.97 1.70 1.62
CA LEU A 150 -12.86 1.50 3.05
C LEU A 150 -13.08 2.82 3.81
N HIS A 151 -12.41 3.89 3.38
CA HIS A 151 -12.47 5.19 4.05
C HIS A 151 -12.15 6.33 3.09
N GLU A 152 -13.06 7.30 2.97
CA GLU A 152 -12.81 8.55 2.24
C GLU A 152 -12.15 9.56 3.17
N ALA A 153 -10.90 9.89 2.92
CA ALA A 153 -10.13 10.85 3.69
C ALA A 153 -10.15 12.25 3.04
N GLY A 154 -11.36 12.80 2.90
CA GLY A 154 -11.63 14.04 2.18
C GLY A 154 -11.75 13.82 0.66
N SER A 155 -11.89 14.90 -0.09
CA SER A 155 -12.18 14.86 -1.54
C SER A 155 -11.01 14.43 -2.43
N LYS A 156 -9.80 14.35 -1.88
CA LYS A 156 -8.57 14.13 -2.67
C LYS A 156 -7.77 12.89 -2.24
N TYR A 157 -8.32 12.06 -1.35
CA TYR A 157 -7.60 10.91 -0.85
C TYR A 157 -8.56 9.82 -0.36
N CYS A 158 -8.30 8.58 -0.73
CA CYS A 158 -9.16 7.47 -0.37
C CYS A 158 -8.36 6.21 -0.05
N TYR A 159 -8.90 5.44 0.90
CA TYR A 159 -8.47 4.10 1.23
C TYR A 159 -9.47 3.10 0.69
N TYR A 160 -8.95 2.09 0.05
CA TYR A 160 -9.71 0.96 -0.46
C TYR A 160 -9.27 -0.30 0.28
N HIS A 161 -10.15 -1.29 0.31
CA HIS A 161 -9.80 -2.62 0.76
C HIS A 161 -10.30 -3.70 -0.20
N LYS A 162 -9.91 -4.95 0.06
CA LYS A 162 -10.29 -6.08 -0.77
C LYS A 162 -11.81 -6.28 -0.74
N ARG A 163 -12.44 -6.24 -1.91
CA ARG A 163 -13.85 -6.59 -2.03
C ARG A 163 -14.03 -8.08 -1.73
N LYS A 164 -14.84 -8.39 -0.72
CA LYS A 164 -15.19 -9.77 -0.40
C LYS A 164 -16.08 -10.35 -1.49
N PRO A 165 -15.90 -11.62 -1.90
CA PRO A 165 -16.85 -12.27 -2.79
C PRO A 165 -18.25 -12.19 -2.18
N LYS A 166 -19.24 -11.84 -2.99
CA LYS A 166 -20.63 -11.93 -2.53
C LYS A 166 -20.90 -13.41 -2.20
N THR A 167 -21.19 -13.70 -0.95
CA THR A 167 -21.72 -15.01 -0.55
C THR A 167 -23.03 -15.22 -1.32
N LEU A 168 -23.08 -16.24 -2.16
CA LEU A 168 -24.31 -16.68 -2.84
C LEU A 168 -25.27 -17.26 -1.84
#